data_260294709cc91d092e4edf661adc3e67
#
_entry.id   260294709cc91d092e4edf661adc3e67
#
_cell.length_a   1.000
_cell.length_b   1.000
_cell.length_c   1.000
_cell.angle_alpha   90.00
_cell.angle_beta   90.00
_cell.angle_gamma   90.00
#
_symmetry.space_group_name_H-M   'P 1'
#
loop_
_entity.id
_entity.type
_entity.pdbx_description
1 polymer ?
#
loop_
_entity_poly.entity_id
_entity_poly.type
_entity_poly.pdbx_seq_one_letter_code
_entity_poly.pdbx_strand_id
1 'polypeptide(L)'
;LVEIMQHKGASECYFKAGFTEDELCAFEQLPKDNIAGFNDPPTPDTGFVRKVLVDGLVIEEELNVNPYQFGVIASTDTHLGTPGAAREDLFLGHGGAGVSAKTDVPMGLPDELIYNPGGLAVVWAHENTRDALFDAMRRRETYGTSGPRIVSRFFAGWDFSPDLCGAPNRIEQAYAGGVPMGSVLSAGPSAQVQPSF
;
A
#
# COMPACT_ATOMS: atom_id res chain seq x y z
N LEU A 1 -3.75 8.97 2.97
CA LEU A 1 -3.51 7.59 2.53
C LEU A 1 -3.50 7.52 1.02
N VAL A 2 -2.77 6.55 0.49
CA VAL A 2 -2.74 6.21 -0.93
C VAL A 2 -2.98 4.72 -1.10
N GLU A 3 -3.77 4.35 -2.11
CA GLU A 3 -4.04 2.96 -2.45
C GLU A 3 -2.97 2.46 -3.43
N ILE A 4 -2.31 1.37 -3.07
CA ILE A 4 -1.24 0.77 -3.89
C ILE A 4 -1.68 -0.49 -4.62
N MET A 5 -2.81 -1.06 -4.26
CA MET A 5 -3.34 -2.29 -4.85
C MET A 5 -4.86 -2.31 -4.77
N GLN A 6 -5.49 -2.67 -5.87
CA GLN A 6 -6.92 -2.94 -5.97
C GLN A 6 -7.18 -3.90 -7.15
N HIS A 7 -8.42 -4.24 -7.47
CA HIS A 7 -8.72 -5.22 -8.53
C HIS A 7 -8.19 -4.82 -9.92
N LYS A 8 -7.94 -3.54 -10.15
CA LYS A 8 -7.32 -3.05 -11.41
C LYS A 8 -5.78 -3.09 -11.36
N GLY A 9 -5.20 -3.74 -10.37
CA GLY A 9 -3.77 -4.03 -10.27
C GLY A 9 -2.99 -3.13 -9.32
N ALA A 10 -1.68 -3.33 -9.31
CA ALA A 10 -0.75 -2.62 -8.45
C ALA A 10 -0.40 -1.24 -9.01
N SER A 11 -0.41 -0.24 -8.12
CA SER A 11 0.02 1.14 -8.39
C SER A 11 1.32 1.49 -7.65
N GLU A 12 2.01 0.50 -7.09
CA GLU A 12 3.23 0.72 -6.32
C GLU A 12 4.37 1.20 -7.20
N CYS A 13 4.69 0.44 -8.25
CA CYS A 13 5.80 0.73 -9.14
C CYS A 13 5.53 0.26 -10.57
N TYR A 14 6.25 0.81 -11.52
CA TYR A 14 6.10 0.50 -12.93
C TYR A 14 7.22 -0.41 -13.41
N PHE A 15 6.88 -1.67 -13.70
CA PHE A 15 7.83 -2.60 -14.29
C PHE A 15 7.98 -2.34 -15.79
N LYS A 16 9.12 -1.81 -16.17
CA LYS A 16 9.49 -1.63 -17.58
C LYS A 16 11.02 -1.61 -17.70
N ALA A 17 11.53 -2.33 -18.67
CA ALA A 17 12.96 -2.32 -18.98
C ALA A 17 13.50 -0.88 -19.13
N GLY A 18 14.57 -0.58 -18.43
CA GLY A 18 15.18 0.75 -18.40
C GLY A 18 14.60 1.72 -17.35
N PHE A 19 13.53 1.34 -16.63
CA PHE A 19 12.96 2.15 -15.53
C PHE A 19 13.12 1.47 -14.20
N THR A 20 12.72 0.23 -14.09
CA THR A 20 12.95 -0.56 -12.90
C THR A 20 13.25 -2.00 -13.29
N GLU A 21 14.24 -2.58 -12.61
CA GLU A 21 14.61 -3.98 -12.73
C GLU A 21 14.08 -4.82 -11.57
N ASP A 22 13.32 -4.18 -10.65
CA ASP A 22 12.67 -4.86 -9.55
C ASP A 22 11.55 -5.76 -10.08
N GLU A 23 11.78 -7.06 -10.05
CA GLU A 23 10.83 -8.06 -10.55
C GLU A 23 9.49 -8.04 -9.81
N LEU A 24 9.46 -7.56 -8.56
CA LEU A 24 8.23 -7.42 -7.80
C LEU A 24 7.31 -6.34 -8.37
N CYS A 25 7.85 -5.40 -9.13
CA CYS A 25 7.05 -4.43 -9.88
C CYS A 25 6.29 -5.03 -11.06
N ALA A 26 6.56 -6.28 -11.44
CA ALA A 26 5.78 -7.00 -12.44
C ALA A 26 4.54 -7.71 -11.87
N PHE A 27 4.39 -7.72 -10.54
CA PHE A 27 3.27 -8.38 -9.88
C PHE A 27 1.97 -7.61 -10.11
N GLU A 28 0.91 -8.34 -10.48
CA GLU A 28 -0.44 -7.79 -10.67
C GLU A 28 -0.49 -6.55 -11.57
N GLN A 29 0.32 -6.55 -12.61
CA GLN A 29 0.28 -5.49 -13.63
C GLN A 29 -0.83 -5.79 -14.63
N LEU A 30 -1.89 -5.01 -14.60
CA LEU A 30 -2.89 -5.06 -15.66
C LEU A 30 -2.40 -4.36 -16.93
N PRO A 31 -2.89 -4.78 -18.11
CA PRO A 31 -2.73 -4.00 -19.32
C PRO A 31 -3.22 -2.57 -19.05
N LYS A 32 -2.31 -1.61 -19.10
CA LYS A 32 -2.62 -0.19 -18.82
C LYS A 32 -3.12 0.53 -20.07
N ASP A 33 -3.49 -0.24 -21.08
CA ASP A 33 -4.05 0.24 -22.31
C ASP A 33 -5.50 0.65 -22.07
N ASN A 34 -5.68 1.90 -21.70
CA ASN A 34 -6.97 2.57 -21.78
C ASN A 34 -8.15 1.80 -21.16
N ILE A 35 -8.05 1.49 -19.87
CA ILE A 35 -9.19 0.93 -19.12
C ILE A 35 -10.40 1.85 -19.29
N ALA A 36 -11.46 1.33 -19.87
CA ALA A 36 -12.71 2.03 -20.16
C ALA A 36 -12.61 3.24 -21.12
N GLY A 37 -11.59 3.34 -21.93
CA GLY A 37 -11.47 4.40 -22.93
C GLY A 37 -11.07 5.78 -22.37
N PHE A 38 -10.56 5.85 -21.16
CA PHE A 38 -10.39 7.15 -20.50
C PHE A 38 -9.00 7.75 -20.61
N ASN A 39 -7.94 7.03 -20.87
CA ASN A 39 -6.62 7.62 -20.78
C ASN A 39 -5.57 6.96 -21.66
N ASP A 40 -4.58 7.74 -22.03
CA ASP A 40 -3.29 7.23 -22.43
C ASP A 40 -2.66 6.43 -21.25
N PRO A 41 -1.88 5.38 -21.53
CA PRO A 41 -1.18 4.65 -20.48
C PRO A 41 -0.32 5.61 -19.66
N PRO A 42 -0.25 5.46 -18.33
CA PRO A 42 0.55 6.33 -17.49
C PRO A 42 2.02 6.26 -17.93
N THR A 43 2.67 7.41 -17.97
CA THR A 43 4.10 7.46 -18.18
C THR A 43 4.84 6.99 -16.94
N PRO A 44 6.05 6.41 -17.06
CA PRO A 44 6.84 5.97 -15.90
C PRO A 44 7.13 7.07 -14.89
N ASP A 45 7.07 8.32 -15.30
CA ASP A 45 7.37 9.48 -14.48
C ASP A 45 6.19 9.95 -13.63
N THR A 46 5.03 9.35 -13.81
CA THR A 46 3.82 9.77 -13.11
C THR A 46 2.99 8.59 -12.64
N GLY A 47 2.25 8.77 -11.56
CA GLY A 47 1.17 7.88 -11.14
C GLY A 47 1.59 6.63 -10.35
N PHE A 48 2.86 6.44 -10.04
CA PHE A 48 3.33 5.32 -9.24
C PHE A 48 3.81 5.78 -7.87
N VAL A 49 3.30 5.14 -6.83
CA VAL A 49 3.48 5.57 -5.44
C VAL A 49 4.95 5.60 -5.03
N ARG A 50 5.74 4.59 -5.41
CA ARG A 50 7.17 4.53 -5.07
C ARG A 50 7.92 5.75 -5.62
N LYS A 51 7.64 6.15 -6.86
CA LYS A 51 8.23 7.35 -7.47
C LYS A 51 7.78 8.64 -6.76
N VAL A 52 6.50 8.74 -6.45
CA VAL A 52 5.93 9.91 -5.76
C VAL A 52 6.54 10.10 -4.37
N LEU A 53 6.79 9.00 -3.64
CA LEU A 53 7.47 9.09 -2.33
C LEU A 53 8.90 9.59 -2.46
N VAL A 54 9.63 9.15 -3.49
CA VAL A 54 10.98 9.68 -3.78
C VAL A 54 10.94 11.16 -4.14
N ASP A 55 9.99 11.57 -4.97
CA ASP A 55 9.82 12.99 -5.33
C ASP A 55 9.51 13.85 -4.11
N GLY A 56 8.75 13.30 -3.14
CA GLY A 56 8.48 13.97 -1.87
C GLY A 56 9.75 14.28 -1.08
N LEU A 57 10.72 13.38 -1.06
CA LEU A 57 12.01 13.61 -0.40
C LEU A 57 12.85 14.67 -1.12
N VAL A 58 12.84 14.68 -2.45
CA VAL A 58 13.53 15.70 -3.23
C VAL A 58 12.92 17.08 -2.98
N ILE A 59 11.60 17.18 -2.98
CA ILE A 59 10.89 18.43 -2.69
C ILE A 59 11.18 18.91 -1.25
N GLU A 60 11.25 17.99 -0.30
CA GLU A 60 11.58 18.32 1.08
C GLU A 60 12.99 18.92 1.22
N GLU A 61 13.96 18.40 0.47
CA GLU A 61 15.33 18.95 0.44
C GLU A 61 15.34 20.38 -0.12
N GLU A 62 14.53 20.66 -1.15
CA GLU A 62 14.48 21.97 -1.81
C GLU A 62 13.63 23.00 -1.06
N LEU A 63 12.49 22.58 -0.51
CA LEU A 63 11.46 23.48 0.02
C LEU A 63 11.20 23.33 1.53
N ASN A 64 11.88 22.40 2.22
CA ASN A 64 11.64 22.03 3.61
C ASN A 64 10.19 21.57 3.89
N VAL A 65 9.52 21.02 2.89
CA VAL A 65 8.15 20.50 2.96
C VAL A 65 8.07 19.25 2.09
N ASN A 66 7.57 18.15 2.67
CA ASN A 66 7.25 16.94 1.92
C ASN A 66 5.73 16.80 1.75
N PRO A 67 5.18 17.07 0.57
CA PRO A 67 3.74 16.99 0.32
C PRO A 67 3.24 15.54 0.19
N TYR A 68 4.12 14.55 0.07
CA TYR A 68 3.80 13.17 -0.26
C TYR A 68 4.09 12.17 0.86
N GLN A 69 3.99 12.60 2.10
CA GLN A 69 4.07 11.70 3.26
C GLN A 69 2.78 10.87 3.40
N PHE A 70 2.58 9.92 2.52
CA PHE A 70 1.39 9.08 2.51
C PHE A 70 1.53 7.87 3.44
N GLY A 71 0.41 7.47 4.06
CA GLY A 71 0.23 6.09 4.52
C GLY A 71 -0.30 5.24 3.38
N VAL A 72 -0.02 3.95 3.42
CA VAL A 72 -0.34 3.00 2.36
C VAL A 72 -1.52 2.14 2.76
N ILE A 73 -2.43 1.90 1.83
CA ILE A 73 -3.51 0.93 1.93
C ILE A 73 -3.62 0.11 0.64
N ALA A 74 -4.40 -0.95 0.68
CA ALA A 74 -4.93 -1.64 -0.48
C ALA A 74 -6.42 -1.89 -0.28
N SER A 75 -7.15 -2.18 -1.35
CA SER A 75 -8.57 -2.53 -1.26
C SER A 75 -9.01 -3.40 -2.43
N THR A 76 -10.26 -3.79 -2.44
CA THR A 76 -10.85 -4.52 -3.57
C THR A 76 -11.36 -3.59 -4.67
N ASP A 77 -11.69 -2.36 -4.33
CA ASP A 77 -12.45 -1.43 -5.19
C ASP A 77 -13.79 -2.01 -5.66
N THR A 78 -14.35 -2.96 -4.90
CA THR A 78 -15.68 -3.48 -5.21
C THR A 78 -16.76 -2.46 -4.89
N HIS A 79 -17.78 -2.38 -5.76
CA HIS A 79 -18.91 -1.46 -5.59
C HIS A 79 -20.15 -2.13 -5.01
N LEU A 80 -20.01 -3.33 -4.45
CA LEU A 80 -21.12 -4.13 -3.91
C LEU A 80 -21.27 -4.07 -2.39
N GLY A 81 -20.49 -3.25 -1.70
CA GLY A 81 -20.52 -3.20 -0.24
C GLY A 81 -20.03 -4.50 0.43
N THR A 82 -19.13 -5.23 -0.22
CA THR A 82 -18.52 -6.48 0.28
C THR A 82 -17.06 -6.27 0.66
N PRO A 83 -16.76 -5.51 1.71
CA PRO A 83 -15.38 -5.24 2.09
C PRO A 83 -14.63 -6.51 2.46
N GLY A 84 -13.36 -6.59 2.06
CA GLY A 84 -12.50 -7.73 2.39
C GLY A 84 -12.74 -9.00 1.56
N ALA A 85 -13.51 -8.92 0.47
CA ALA A 85 -13.72 -10.02 -0.46
C ALA A 85 -12.53 -10.17 -1.42
N ALA A 86 -11.33 -10.38 -0.86
CA ALA A 86 -10.06 -10.45 -1.58
C ALA A 86 -9.49 -11.87 -1.62
N ARG A 87 -10.33 -12.90 -1.71
CA ARG A 87 -9.91 -14.31 -1.76
C ARG A 87 -9.89 -14.81 -3.20
N GLU A 88 -8.74 -15.19 -3.70
CA GLU A 88 -8.60 -15.74 -5.05
C GLU A 88 -9.33 -17.06 -5.24
N ASP A 89 -9.31 -17.93 -4.22
CA ASP A 89 -9.96 -19.24 -4.26
C ASP A 89 -11.50 -19.18 -4.30
N LEU A 90 -12.07 -18.02 -4.01
CA LEU A 90 -13.51 -17.76 -4.04
C LEU A 90 -13.87 -16.49 -4.82
N PHE A 91 -13.00 -16.06 -5.72
CA PHE A 91 -13.24 -14.87 -6.51
C PHE A 91 -14.33 -15.12 -7.57
N LEU A 92 -15.43 -14.43 -7.42
CA LEU A 92 -16.59 -14.50 -8.31
C LEU A 92 -16.79 -13.22 -9.14
N GLY A 93 -15.77 -12.37 -9.21
CA GLY A 93 -15.88 -11.02 -9.76
C GLY A 93 -16.29 -9.99 -8.73
N HIS A 94 -16.13 -8.73 -9.07
CA HIS A 94 -16.40 -7.60 -8.16
C HIS A 94 -17.79 -6.99 -8.29
N GLY A 95 -18.54 -7.29 -9.35
CA GLY A 95 -19.81 -6.69 -9.64
C GLY A 95 -19.72 -5.18 -9.78
N GLY A 96 -18.81 -4.69 -10.63
CA GLY A 96 -18.61 -3.27 -10.85
C GLY A 96 -19.79 -2.60 -11.58
N ALA A 97 -19.85 -1.29 -11.53
CA ALA A 97 -20.78 -0.43 -12.28
C ALA A 97 -22.27 -0.81 -12.14
N GLY A 98 -22.67 -1.36 -10.99
CA GLY A 98 -24.06 -1.70 -10.70
C GLY A 98 -24.52 -3.08 -11.20
N VAL A 99 -23.60 -3.88 -11.71
CA VAL A 99 -23.88 -5.27 -12.09
C VAL A 99 -23.68 -6.20 -10.88
N SER A 100 -24.55 -7.18 -10.73
CA SER A 100 -24.41 -8.16 -9.64
C SER A 100 -23.26 -9.13 -9.89
N ALA A 101 -22.41 -9.37 -8.91
CA ALA A 101 -21.35 -10.38 -8.96
C ALA A 101 -21.87 -11.83 -9.08
N LYS A 102 -23.16 -12.04 -9.05
CA LYS A 102 -23.79 -13.38 -9.16
C LYS A 102 -24.16 -13.80 -10.57
N THR A 103 -24.05 -12.92 -11.52
CA THR A 103 -24.41 -13.18 -12.93
C THR A 103 -23.14 -13.30 -13.77
N ASP A 104 -23.30 -13.78 -14.99
CA ASP A 104 -22.21 -13.84 -15.94
C ASP A 104 -21.52 -12.48 -16.03
N VAL A 105 -20.21 -12.49 -15.79
CA VAL A 105 -19.40 -11.27 -15.81
C VAL A 105 -19.38 -10.71 -17.23
N PRO A 106 -19.90 -9.50 -17.47
CA PRO A 106 -19.85 -8.90 -18.79
C PRO A 106 -18.43 -8.62 -19.26
N MET A 107 -18.12 -8.96 -20.50
CA MET A 107 -16.81 -8.68 -21.09
C MET A 107 -16.47 -7.19 -21.04
N GLY A 108 -15.22 -6.88 -20.72
CA GLY A 108 -14.71 -5.50 -20.68
C GLY A 108 -15.06 -4.72 -19.41
N LEU A 109 -15.66 -5.35 -18.41
CA LEU A 109 -15.87 -4.75 -17.09
C LEU A 109 -14.82 -5.23 -16.08
N PRO A 110 -14.59 -4.46 -15.00
CA PRO A 110 -13.60 -4.81 -13.96
C PRO A 110 -13.92 -6.09 -13.18
N ASP A 111 -14.94 -6.82 -13.58
CA ASP A 111 -15.35 -8.08 -12.96
C ASP A 111 -14.81 -9.34 -13.66
N GLU A 112 -14.09 -9.16 -14.74
CA GLU A 112 -13.42 -10.28 -15.42
C GLU A 112 -12.32 -10.89 -14.54
N LEU A 113 -12.07 -12.20 -14.70
CA LEU A 113 -11.01 -12.90 -13.95
C LEU A 113 -9.60 -12.43 -14.28
N ILE A 114 -9.42 -11.67 -15.35
CA ILE A 114 -8.17 -10.98 -15.65
C ILE A 114 -7.87 -9.90 -14.59
N TYR A 115 -8.89 -9.36 -13.95
CA TYR A 115 -8.75 -8.47 -12.81
C TYR A 115 -8.71 -9.31 -11.54
N ASN A 116 -7.73 -9.09 -10.70
CA ASN A 116 -7.54 -9.83 -9.46
C ASN A 116 -8.59 -9.46 -8.40
N PRO A 117 -8.72 -10.22 -7.30
CA PRO A 117 -9.66 -9.88 -6.23
C PRO A 117 -9.30 -8.61 -5.46
N GLY A 118 -8.20 -7.95 -5.78
CA GLY A 118 -7.72 -6.75 -5.11
C GLY A 118 -7.01 -7.05 -3.80
N GLY A 119 -7.07 -6.11 -2.88
CA GLY A 119 -6.31 -6.15 -1.65
C GLY A 119 -7.10 -5.86 -0.39
N LEU A 120 -6.38 -5.78 0.70
CA LEU A 120 -6.91 -5.47 2.03
C LEU A 120 -6.20 -4.26 2.61
N ALA A 121 -6.97 -3.32 3.15
CA ALA A 121 -6.47 -2.26 4.02
C ALA A 121 -6.31 -2.79 5.43
N VAL A 122 -5.17 -2.55 6.04
CA VAL A 122 -4.90 -2.89 7.43
C VAL A 122 -4.53 -1.62 8.20
N VAL A 123 -5.10 -1.48 9.39
CA VAL A 123 -4.92 -0.33 10.26
C VAL A 123 -4.54 -0.81 11.66
N TRP A 124 -3.45 -0.28 12.21
CA TRP A 124 -3.05 -0.54 13.57
C TRP A 124 -3.68 0.50 14.51
N ALA A 125 -4.73 0.11 15.20
CA ALA A 125 -5.45 0.95 16.16
C ALA A 125 -5.42 0.32 17.55
N HIS A 126 -5.57 1.13 18.59
CA HIS A 126 -5.62 0.66 19.97
C HIS A 126 -6.89 -0.16 20.26
N GLU A 127 -7.98 0.18 19.58
CA GLU A 127 -9.26 -0.48 19.70
C GLU A 127 -10.07 -0.37 18.41
N ASN A 128 -11.07 -1.20 18.24
CA ASN A 128 -11.95 -1.16 17.08
C ASN A 128 -13.12 -0.18 17.31
N THR A 129 -12.77 1.10 17.37
CA THR A 129 -13.72 2.21 17.40
C THR A 129 -13.46 3.17 16.24
N ARG A 130 -14.48 3.92 15.84
CA ARG A 130 -14.37 4.91 14.77
C ARG A 130 -13.22 5.89 15.00
N ASP A 131 -13.12 6.42 16.21
CA ASP A 131 -12.15 7.45 16.56
C ASP A 131 -10.72 6.87 16.57
N ALA A 132 -10.53 5.69 17.17
CA ALA A 132 -9.23 5.03 17.19
C ALA A 132 -8.74 4.63 15.78
N LEU A 133 -9.64 4.16 14.91
CA LEU A 133 -9.33 3.87 13.51
C LEU A 133 -8.97 5.14 12.74
N PHE A 134 -9.73 6.22 12.93
CA PHE A 134 -9.45 7.51 12.29
C PHE A 134 -8.10 8.08 12.72
N ASP A 135 -7.78 8.01 14.00
CA ASP A 135 -6.50 8.47 14.54
C ASP A 135 -5.33 7.64 14.01
N ALA A 136 -5.49 6.33 13.90
CA ALA A 136 -4.48 5.45 13.32
C ALA A 136 -4.25 5.76 11.83
N MET A 137 -5.30 6.00 11.06
CA MET A 137 -5.20 6.44 9.67
C MET A 137 -4.51 7.82 9.56
N ARG A 138 -4.79 8.73 10.47
CA ARG A 138 -4.09 10.03 10.51
C ARG A 138 -2.61 9.90 10.84
N ARG A 139 -2.25 8.98 11.73
CA ARG A 139 -0.85 8.63 12.00
C ARG A 139 -0.20 7.85 10.87
N ARG A 140 -0.98 7.40 9.87
CA ARG A 140 -0.54 6.57 8.75
C ARG A 140 0.00 5.19 9.18
N GLU A 141 -0.43 4.72 10.33
CA GLU A 141 -0.06 3.41 10.86
C GLU A 141 -0.89 2.32 10.17
N THR A 142 -0.67 2.22 8.86
CA THR A 142 -1.47 1.42 7.93
C THR A 142 -0.58 0.71 6.92
N TYR A 143 -1.08 -0.39 6.38
CA TYR A 143 -0.48 -1.06 5.23
C TYR A 143 -1.53 -1.74 4.37
N GLY A 144 -1.13 -2.19 3.19
CA GLY A 144 -1.96 -2.97 2.28
C GLY A 144 -1.41 -4.36 2.07
N THR A 145 -2.28 -5.30 1.75
CA THR A 145 -1.91 -6.62 1.21
C THR A 145 -2.60 -6.84 -0.12
N SER A 146 -2.10 -7.76 -0.92
CA SER A 146 -2.72 -8.17 -2.18
C SER A 146 -3.78 -9.27 -2.02
N GLY A 147 -4.42 -9.34 -0.85
CA GLY A 147 -5.49 -10.29 -0.52
C GLY A 147 -5.18 -11.18 0.67
N PRO A 148 -3.98 -11.74 0.83
CA PRO A 148 -3.63 -12.53 1.99
C PRO A 148 -3.74 -11.73 3.28
N ARG A 149 -4.20 -12.37 4.37
CA ARG A 149 -4.33 -11.73 5.70
C ARG A 149 -3.01 -11.76 6.47
N ILE A 150 -1.98 -11.19 5.86
CA ILE A 150 -0.66 -11.06 6.49
C ILE A 150 -0.73 -10.02 7.60
N VAL A 151 -0.19 -10.37 8.77
CA VAL A 151 -0.07 -9.46 9.90
C VAL A 151 1.38 -8.98 9.97
N SER A 152 1.61 -7.75 9.55
CA SER A 152 2.94 -7.16 9.49
C SER A 152 3.04 -5.90 10.36
N ARG A 153 4.19 -5.71 10.99
CA ARG A 153 4.57 -4.44 11.63
C ARG A 153 5.96 -4.05 11.17
N PHE A 154 6.14 -2.78 10.97
CA PHE A 154 7.42 -2.20 10.59
C PHE A 154 7.75 -1.05 11.54
N PHE A 155 8.98 -1.04 12.04
CA PHE A 155 9.52 0.02 12.88
C PHE A 155 10.88 0.43 12.35
N ALA A 156 11.23 1.67 12.55
CA ALA A 156 12.57 2.18 12.25
C ALA A 156 13.12 2.92 13.47
N GLY A 157 14.40 2.75 13.74
CA GLY A 157 15.08 3.39 14.85
C GLY A 157 16.58 3.49 14.62
N TRP A 158 17.28 4.14 15.53
CA TRP A 158 18.74 4.34 15.41
C TRP A 158 19.56 3.38 16.27
N ASP A 159 18.91 2.68 17.20
CA ASP A 159 19.61 1.87 18.21
C ASP A 159 18.78 0.64 18.64
N PHE A 160 18.15 -0.03 17.69
CA PHE A 160 17.48 -1.29 17.99
C PHE A 160 18.47 -2.42 18.25
N SER A 161 18.21 -3.19 19.30
CA SER A 161 18.96 -4.42 19.54
C SER A 161 18.77 -5.40 18.37
N PRO A 162 19.83 -6.07 17.90
CA PRO A 162 19.70 -7.16 16.91
C PRO A 162 18.76 -8.29 17.35
N ASP A 163 18.59 -8.46 18.66
CA ASP A 163 17.74 -9.50 19.25
C ASP A 163 16.28 -9.05 19.46
N LEU A 164 15.93 -7.83 19.06
CA LEU A 164 14.60 -7.24 19.30
C LEU A 164 13.47 -8.14 18.80
N CYS A 165 13.62 -8.73 17.62
CA CYS A 165 12.59 -9.60 17.03
C CYS A 165 12.27 -10.84 17.88
N GLY A 166 13.23 -11.31 18.67
CA GLY A 166 13.06 -12.44 19.60
C GLY A 166 12.51 -12.06 20.99
N ALA A 167 12.47 -10.77 21.31
CA ALA A 167 12.09 -10.31 22.64
C ALA A 167 10.56 -10.51 22.88
N PRO A 168 10.14 -10.96 24.10
CA PRO A 168 8.72 -11.15 24.42
C PRO A 168 7.90 -9.86 24.30
N ASN A 169 8.49 -8.72 24.65
CA ASN A 169 7.88 -7.39 24.62
C ASN A 169 8.41 -6.54 23.45
N ARG A 170 8.76 -7.19 22.33
CA ARG A 170 9.37 -6.53 21.15
C ARG A 170 8.59 -5.32 20.63
N ILE A 171 7.25 -5.39 20.65
CA ILE A 171 6.40 -4.31 20.15
C ILE A 171 6.52 -3.06 21.05
N GLU A 172 6.49 -3.24 22.38
CA GLU A 172 6.67 -2.14 23.33
C GLU A 172 8.06 -1.52 23.19
N GLN A 173 9.08 -2.37 23.08
CA GLN A 173 10.46 -1.90 22.87
C GLN A 173 10.61 -1.15 21.52
N ALA A 174 9.99 -1.63 20.46
CA ALA A 174 10.02 -0.98 19.16
C ALA A 174 9.38 0.41 19.18
N TYR A 175 8.24 0.56 19.85
CA TYR A 175 7.61 1.88 20.04
C TYR A 175 8.42 2.81 20.96
N ALA A 176 9.12 2.26 21.95
CA ALA A 176 9.93 3.06 22.85
C ALA A 176 11.26 3.51 22.22
N GLY A 177 11.84 2.71 21.34
CA GLY A 177 13.16 2.94 20.73
C GLY A 177 13.14 3.51 19.31
N GLY A 178 11.96 3.64 18.71
CA GLY A 178 11.85 4.08 17.32
C GLY A 178 10.46 4.59 16.94
N VAL A 179 10.19 4.57 15.66
CA VAL A 179 8.93 5.01 15.09
C VAL A 179 8.24 3.89 14.30
N PRO A 180 6.92 3.78 14.37
CA PRO A 180 6.17 2.79 13.59
C PRO A 180 6.04 3.21 12.11
N MET A 181 5.55 2.29 11.29
CA MET A 181 5.19 2.55 9.89
C MET A 181 4.34 3.80 9.74
N GLY A 182 4.56 4.54 8.67
CA GLY A 182 3.87 5.81 8.39
C GLY A 182 4.41 7.03 9.12
N SER A 183 5.30 6.84 10.09
CA SER A 183 5.96 7.93 10.80
C SER A 183 7.21 8.43 10.06
N VAL A 184 7.76 9.54 10.54
CA VAL A 184 9.03 10.09 10.06
C VAL A 184 10.11 9.79 11.10
N LEU A 185 11.14 9.06 10.69
CA LEU A 185 12.34 8.91 11.51
C LEU A 185 13.17 10.19 11.38
N SER A 186 13.34 10.91 12.47
CA SER A 186 14.18 12.12 12.49
C SER A 186 15.64 11.79 12.17
N ALA A 187 16.41 12.81 11.80
CA ALA A 187 17.82 12.65 11.48
C ALA A 187 18.57 11.89 12.58
N GLY A 188 19.47 11.01 12.18
CA GLY A 188 20.26 10.20 13.06
C GLY A 188 21.28 11.02 13.87
N PRO A 189 21.88 10.39 14.89
CA PRO A 189 22.87 11.04 15.74
C PRO A 189 24.14 11.47 14.96
N SER A 190 24.41 10.83 13.85
CA SER A 190 25.48 11.23 12.92
C SER A 190 25.27 10.59 11.55
N ALA A 191 25.93 11.12 10.52
CA ALA A 191 25.87 10.58 9.14
C ALA A 191 26.47 9.16 9.00
N GLN A 192 27.19 8.67 9.99
CA GLN A 192 27.80 7.34 9.98
C GLN A 192 26.91 6.26 10.59
N VAL A 193 25.87 6.65 11.31
CA VAL A 193 24.92 5.69 11.92
C VAL A 193 23.83 5.37 10.91
N GLN A 194 23.67 4.09 10.64
CA GLN A 194 22.57 3.59 9.79
C GLN A 194 21.35 3.30 10.64
N PRO A 195 20.14 3.58 10.16
CA PRO A 195 18.92 3.19 10.87
C PRO A 195 18.80 1.66 10.90
N SER A 196 18.19 1.17 11.96
CA SER A 196 17.76 -0.23 12.12
C SER A 196 16.26 -0.36 11.81
N PHE A 197 15.88 -1.53 11.27
CA PHE A 197 14.51 -1.83 10.86
C PHE A 197 14.03 -3.15 11.45
#